data_f4a49bf1bc4798ec9603069f3979ac6f
#
_entry.id   f4a49bf1bc4798ec9603069f3979ac6f
#
_cell.length_a   1.000
_cell.length_b   1.000
_cell.length_c   1.000
_cell.angle_alpha   90.00
_cell.angle_beta   90.00
_cell.angle_gamma   90.00
#
_symmetry.space_group_name_H-M   'P 1'
#
loop_
_entity.id
_entity.type
_entity.pdbx_description
1 polymer ?
#
loop_
_entity_poly.entity_id
_entity_poly.type
_entity_poly.pdbx_seq_one_letter_code
_entity_poly.pdbx_strand_id
1 'polypeptide(L)'
;MSGRLDDIMARGVVSAADGTKKMRAVQVRLLADEVRDDLEHVEPYGFTSEPKDDELPEAFALFFGGDRSHGIVFCVADRRFRLKNMKPGEVAIYDDLGQKVYLTRDGLVIETPGTLTATVAKNATVTVGGNLTAEVAGDAALKASSVKLDTPATTLTGK
;
A
#
# COMPACT_ATOMS: atom_id res chain seq x y z
N MET A 1 20.27 7.62 -34.30
CA MET A 1 19.04 6.82 -34.09
C MET A 1 18.71 6.60 -32.62
N SER A 2 19.33 7.28 -31.65
CA SER A 2 18.99 7.15 -30.21
C SER A 2 17.80 8.00 -29.80
N GLY A 3 17.45 9.08 -30.49
CA GLY A 3 16.40 10.02 -30.09
C GLY A 3 14.96 9.47 -29.97
N ARG A 4 14.65 8.36 -30.61
CA ARG A 4 13.26 7.83 -30.61
C ARG A 4 12.84 7.07 -29.37
N LEU A 5 13.77 6.48 -28.62
CA LEU A 5 13.45 5.79 -27.36
C LEU A 5 13.39 6.78 -26.20
N ASP A 6 14.23 7.79 -26.19
CA ASP A 6 14.23 8.86 -25.20
C ASP A 6 12.95 9.73 -25.25
N ASP A 7 12.30 9.77 -26.43
CA ASP A 7 11.01 10.46 -26.61
C ASP A 7 9.81 9.63 -26.13
N ILE A 8 9.94 8.30 -26.00
CA ILE A 8 8.87 7.39 -25.63
C ILE A 8 8.83 7.16 -24.12
N MET A 9 9.97 7.08 -23.46
CA MET A 9 10.06 6.83 -22.03
C MET A 9 10.79 7.96 -21.32
N ALA A 10 10.26 8.36 -20.17
CA ALA A 10 10.93 9.34 -19.33
C ALA A 10 10.82 8.98 -17.86
N ARG A 11 11.81 9.40 -17.09
CA ARG A 11 11.85 9.34 -15.64
C ARG A 11 11.82 10.76 -15.09
N GLY A 12 11.02 10.97 -14.07
CA GLY A 12 10.90 12.24 -13.38
C GLY A 12 10.53 12.04 -11.93
N VAL A 13 10.04 13.10 -11.30
CA VAL A 13 9.50 13.09 -9.93
C VAL A 13 8.07 13.60 -9.93
N VAL A 14 7.26 13.07 -9.02
CA VAL A 14 5.88 13.53 -8.82
C VAL A 14 5.91 14.86 -8.07
N SER A 15 5.35 15.90 -8.66
CA SER A 15 5.24 17.24 -8.06
C SER A 15 3.82 17.60 -7.62
N ALA A 16 2.80 16.90 -8.14
CA ALA A 16 1.42 16.99 -7.69
C ALA A 16 0.67 15.69 -8.03
N ALA A 17 -0.36 15.37 -7.25
CA ALA A 17 -1.26 14.25 -7.50
C ALA A 17 -2.71 14.66 -7.26
N ASP A 18 -3.64 14.23 -8.14
CA ASP A 18 -5.08 14.45 -8.03
C ASP A 18 -5.81 13.12 -8.06
N GLY A 19 -6.11 12.61 -6.87
CA GLY A 19 -6.86 11.36 -6.66
C GLY A 19 -8.38 11.51 -6.81
N THR A 20 -8.92 12.70 -7.13
CA THR A 20 -10.37 12.92 -7.29
C THR A 20 -10.89 12.47 -8.64
N LYS A 21 -10.03 12.32 -9.63
CA LYS A 21 -10.36 11.86 -10.98
C LYS A 21 -10.60 10.35 -11.04
N LYS A 22 -11.30 9.89 -12.08
CA LYS A 22 -11.55 8.45 -12.31
C LYS A 22 -10.27 7.64 -12.47
N MET A 23 -9.30 8.18 -13.20
CA MET A 23 -7.90 7.77 -13.20
C MET A 23 -7.14 8.89 -12.50
N ARG A 24 -6.28 8.53 -11.53
CA ARG A 24 -5.46 9.53 -10.84
C ARG A 24 -4.64 10.29 -11.88
N ALA A 25 -4.67 11.62 -11.78
CA ALA A 25 -3.78 12.47 -12.55
C ALA A 25 -2.55 12.83 -11.71
N VAL A 26 -1.39 12.80 -12.33
CA VAL A 26 -0.15 13.24 -11.70
C VAL A 26 0.56 14.27 -12.55
N GLN A 27 1.14 15.25 -11.88
CA GLN A 27 2.09 16.16 -12.47
C GLN A 27 3.50 15.59 -12.27
N VAL A 28 4.26 15.48 -13.33
CA VAL A 28 5.60 14.93 -13.28
C VAL A 28 6.60 15.98 -13.80
N ARG A 29 7.60 16.28 -12.98
CA ARG A 29 8.76 17.04 -13.39
C ARG A 29 9.80 16.09 -13.97
N LEU A 30 10.06 16.23 -15.26
CA LEU A 30 11.03 15.47 -16.04
C LEU A 30 12.40 16.16 -16.02
N LEU A 31 13.36 15.62 -16.77
CA LEU A 31 14.66 16.23 -16.95
C LEU A 31 14.54 17.57 -17.73
N ALA A 32 15.52 18.46 -17.53
CA ALA A 32 15.60 19.78 -18.17
C ALA A 32 14.41 20.70 -17.89
N ASP A 33 13.88 20.65 -16.63
CA ASP A 33 12.77 21.49 -16.16
C ASP A 33 11.46 21.32 -16.95
N GLU A 34 11.33 20.25 -17.71
CA GLU A 34 10.10 19.89 -18.38
C GLU A 34 9.06 19.40 -17.36
N VAL A 35 7.93 20.09 -17.27
CA VAL A 35 6.79 19.66 -16.44
C VAL A 35 5.69 19.13 -17.33
N ARG A 36 5.13 17.99 -16.98
CA ARG A 36 3.95 17.41 -17.60
C ARG A 36 2.83 17.29 -16.60
N ASP A 37 1.76 17.99 -16.87
CA ASP A 37 0.53 17.96 -16.10
C ASP A 37 -0.40 16.86 -16.60
N ASP A 38 -1.29 16.42 -15.72
CA ASP A 38 -2.47 15.62 -16.05
C ASP A 38 -2.16 14.27 -16.71
N LEU A 39 -1.00 13.69 -16.42
CA LEU A 39 -0.69 12.34 -16.86
C LEU A 39 -1.51 11.33 -16.06
N GLU A 40 -2.21 10.41 -16.73
CA GLU A 40 -2.92 9.33 -16.05
C GLU A 40 -1.96 8.36 -15.39
N HIS A 41 -2.09 8.17 -14.07
CA HIS A 41 -1.37 7.11 -13.35
C HIS A 41 -2.13 5.80 -13.43
N VAL A 42 -1.62 4.87 -14.21
CA VAL A 42 -2.23 3.55 -14.41
C VAL A 42 -1.79 2.59 -13.30
N GLU A 43 -2.75 2.05 -12.57
CA GLU A 43 -2.52 1.11 -11.47
C GLU A 43 -3.13 -0.27 -11.77
N PRO A 44 -2.57 -1.36 -11.24
CA PRO A 44 -3.19 -2.68 -11.34
C PRO A 44 -4.58 -2.71 -10.71
N TYR A 45 -5.52 -3.44 -11.32
CA TYR A 45 -6.86 -3.59 -10.78
C TYR A 45 -6.85 -4.12 -9.33
N GLY A 46 -7.58 -3.43 -8.46
CA GLY A 46 -7.69 -3.79 -7.04
C GLY A 46 -6.54 -3.30 -6.17
N PHE A 47 -5.63 -2.49 -6.73
CA PHE A 47 -4.57 -1.83 -6.00
C PHE A 47 -4.55 -0.34 -6.34
N THR A 48 -4.49 0.53 -5.33
CA THR A 48 -4.37 1.97 -5.50
C THR A 48 -3.50 2.56 -4.41
N SER A 49 -2.69 3.54 -4.75
CA SER A 49 -1.80 4.24 -3.80
C SER A 49 -1.75 5.72 -4.13
N GLU A 50 -1.81 6.59 -3.14
CA GLU A 50 -1.61 8.03 -3.33
C GLU A 50 -0.13 8.36 -3.12
N PRO A 51 0.63 8.71 -4.16
CA PRO A 51 2.02 9.10 -4.00
C PRO A 51 2.12 10.44 -3.27
N LYS A 52 3.20 10.64 -2.52
CA LYS A 52 3.50 11.97 -1.98
C LYS A 52 3.85 12.91 -3.13
N ASP A 53 3.46 14.16 -3.00
CA ASP A 53 3.64 15.23 -4.00
C ASP A 53 4.76 16.21 -3.61
N ASP A 54 5.76 15.71 -2.91
CA ASP A 54 6.89 16.47 -2.35
C ASP A 54 8.16 16.46 -3.26
N GLU A 55 7.99 16.15 -4.55
CA GLU A 55 9.06 16.08 -5.58
C GLU A 55 10.16 15.03 -5.29
N LEU A 56 9.87 14.04 -4.46
CA LEU A 56 10.81 12.96 -4.12
C LEU A 56 10.40 11.59 -4.66
N PRO A 57 9.08 11.23 -4.76
CA PRO A 57 8.71 10.00 -5.44
C PRO A 57 9.09 10.05 -6.92
N GLU A 58 9.72 8.99 -7.39
CA GLU A 58 10.10 8.84 -8.79
C GLU A 58 8.91 8.36 -9.63
N ALA A 59 8.69 8.98 -10.78
CA ALA A 59 7.69 8.58 -11.74
C ALA A 59 8.34 8.09 -13.04
N PHE A 60 7.79 7.02 -13.59
CA PHE A 60 8.16 6.48 -14.89
C PHE A 60 6.99 6.65 -15.84
N ALA A 61 7.19 7.43 -16.90
CA ALA A 61 6.17 7.78 -17.88
C ALA A 61 6.45 7.15 -19.24
N LEU A 62 5.37 6.81 -19.94
CA LEU A 62 5.35 6.39 -21.33
C LEU A 62 4.58 7.41 -22.15
N PHE A 63 5.13 7.84 -23.28
CA PHE A 63 4.53 8.79 -24.21
C PHE A 63 4.24 8.09 -25.54
N PHE A 64 2.95 8.07 -25.92
CA PHE A 64 2.51 7.34 -27.11
C PHE A 64 2.94 8.07 -28.38
N GLY A 65 3.62 7.34 -29.27
CA GLY A 65 4.14 7.89 -30.53
C GLY A 65 5.25 8.94 -30.39
N GLY A 66 5.80 9.13 -29.17
CA GLY A 66 6.75 10.18 -28.86
C GLY A 66 6.09 11.56 -28.64
N ASP A 67 4.76 11.63 -28.61
CA ASP A 67 4.02 12.83 -28.28
C ASP A 67 3.97 13.01 -26.77
N ARG A 68 4.71 13.96 -26.26
CA ARG A 68 4.81 14.26 -24.83
C ARG A 68 3.57 14.92 -24.22
N SER A 69 2.58 15.26 -25.04
CA SER A 69 1.27 15.70 -24.58
C SER A 69 0.31 14.53 -24.31
N HIS A 70 0.67 13.31 -24.75
CA HIS A 70 -0.16 12.13 -24.62
C HIS A 70 0.65 10.99 -23.99
N GLY A 71 0.59 10.88 -22.68
CA GLY A 71 1.34 9.89 -21.92
C GLY A 71 0.61 9.37 -20.70
N ILE A 72 1.15 8.30 -20.15
CA ILE A 72 0.73 7.71 -18.89
C ILE A 72 1.92 7.57 -17.94
N VAL A 73 1.66 7.60 -16.65
CA VAL A 73 2.59 7.12 -15.62
C VAL A 73 2.22 5.69 -15.28
N PHE A 74 3.12 4.76 -15.47
CA PHE A 74 2.88 3.33 -15.22
C PHE A 74 3.54 2.81 -13.94
N CYS A 75 4.40 3.61 -13.32
CA CYS A 75 5.06 3.27 -12.05
C CYS A 75 5.43 4.54 -11.30
N VAL A 76 5.09 4.55 -10.02
CA VAL A 76 5.62 5.52 -9.05
C VAL A 76 6.34 4.73 -7.96
N ALA A 77 7.51 5.19 -7.54
CA ALA A 77 8.31 4.54 -6.51
C ALA A 77 8.90 5.58 -5.56
N ASP A 78 8.87 5.28 -4.27
CA ASP A 78 9.53 6.11 -3.25
C ASP A 78 10.60 5.29 -2.51
N ARG A 79 11.85 5.66 -2.74
CA ARG A 79 13.00 4.97 -2.16
C ARG A 79 13.13 5.15 -0.65
N ARG A 80 12.53 6.19 -0.08
CA ARG A 80 12.59 6.50 1.35
C ARG A 80 11.89 5.42 2.17
N PHE A 81 10.75 4.93 1.69
CA PHE A 81 9.84 4.07 2.45
C PHE A 81 9.88 2.61 2.02
N ARG A 82 10.54 2.28 0.90
CA ARG A 82 10.67 0.90 0.45
C ARG A 82 11.24 0.01 1.56
N LEU A 83 10.57 -1.10 1.88
CA LEU A 83 11.07 -2.11 2.81
C LEU A 83 12.38 -2.71 2.31
N LYS A 84 13.40 -2.72 3.18
CA LYS A 84 14.75 -3.21 2.89
C LYS A 84 14.96 -4.58 3.55
N ASN A 85 16.00 -5.30 3.12
CA ASN A 85 16.43 -6.58 3.71
C ASN A 85 15.36 -7.69 3.68
N MET A 86 14.40 -7.62 2.76
CA MET A 86 13.46 -8.70 2.52
C MET A 86 14.18 -9.93 1.97
N LYS A 87 13.78 -11.10 2.42
CA LYS A 87 14.28 -12.37 1.86
C LYS A 87 13.65 -12.64 0.50
N PRO A 88 14.32 -13.37 -0.40
CA PRO A 88 13.73 -13.78 -1.68
C PRO A 88 12.36 -14.49 -1.49
N GLY A 89 11.37 -14.05 -2.26
CA GLY A 89 10.00 -14.60 -2.21
C GLY A 89 9.10 -13.98 -1.14
N GLU A 90 9.54 -12.98 -0.39
CA GLU A 90 8.69 -12.19 0.51
C GLU A 90 8.01 -11.05 -0.23
N VAL A 91 6.78 -10.71 0.21
CA VAL A 91 5.95 -9.67 -0.39
C VAL A 91 5.36 -8.79 0.70
N ALA A 92 5.28 -7.48 0.48
CA ALA A 92 4.65 -6.57 1.42
C ALA A 92 3.84 -5.48 0.72
N ILE A 93 2.75 -5.07 1.36
CA ILE A 93 2.06 -3.79 1.15
C ILE A 93 2.40 -2.92 2.35
N TYR A 94 2.81 -1.70 2.12
CA TYR A 94 3.32 -0.81 3.17
C TYR A 94 3.10 0.65 2.80
N ASP A 95 3.23 1.53 3.79
CA ASP A 95 3.15 2.98 3.63
C ASP A 95 4.37 3.70 4.24
N ASP A 96 4.33 5.03 4.25
CA ASP A 96 5.35 5.91 4.82
C ASP A 96 5.25 6.04 6.36
N LEU A 97 4.17 5.59 6.98
CA LEU A 97 3.93 5.62 8.42
C LEU A 97 4.42 4.35 9.14
N GLY A 98 4.88 3.34 8.41
CA GLY A 98 5.33 2.07 8.96
C GLY A 98 4.22 1.03 9.11
N GLN A 99 3.03 1.30 8.59
CA GLN A 99 1.96 0.31 8.49
C GLN A 99 2.32 -0.70 7.41
N LYS A 100 2.06 -1.99 7.66
CA LYS A 100 2.33 -3.02 6.65
C LYS A 100 1.51 -4.28 6.82
N VAL A 101 1.24 -4.91 5.70
CA VAL A 101 0.84 -6.32 5.59
C VAL A 101 1.99 -7.04 4.90
N TYR A 102 2.68 -7.92 5.61
CA TYR A 102 3.95 -8.50 5.18
C TYR A 102 3.89 -10.02 5.20
N LEU A 103 4.01 -10.62 4.02
CA LEU A 103 4.10 -12.06 3.81
C LEU A 103 5.58 -12.44 3.90
N THR A 104 5.98 -12.95 5.04
CA THR A 104 7.33 -13.41 5.31
C THR A 104 7.50 -14.90 4.94
N ARG A 105 8.71 -15.42 5.00
CA ARG A 105 8.95 -16.87 4.83
C ARG A 105 8.38 -17.70 5.98
N ASP A 106 8.10 -17.08 7.13
CA ASP A 106 7.66 -17.74 8.35
C ASP A 106 6.16 -17.50 8.64
N GLY A 107 5.49 -16.58 7.89
CA GLY A 107 4.06 -16.30 8.07
C GLY A 107 3.64 -14.90 7.65
N LEU A 108 2.42 -14.52 8.01
CA LEU A 108 1.82 -13.22 7.74
C LEU A 108 1.93 -12.31 8.97
N VAL A 109 2.45 -11.11 8.77
CA VAL A 109 2.53 -10.05 9.78
C VAL A 109 1.65 -8.88 9.36
N ILE A 110 0.77 -8.42 10.25
CA ILE A 110 0.04 -7.16 10.12
C ILE A 110 0.51 -6.25 11.26
N GLU A 111 1.05 -5.11 10.92
CA GLU A 111 1.63 -4.17 11.88
C GLU A 111 1.19 -2.75 11.56
N THR A 112 0.79 -2.02 12.59
CA THR A 112 0.45 -0.60 12.52
C THR A 112 0.84 0.12 13.81
N PRO A 113 1.49 1.29 13.75
CA PRO A 113 1.69 2.15 14.92
C PRO A 113 0.40 2.88 15.34
N GLY A 114 -0.64 2.82 14.50
CA GLY A 114 -1.94 3.44 14.73
C GLY A 114 -3.02 2.43 15.14
N THR A 115 -4.23 2.69 14.70
CA THR A 115 -5.42 1.87 15.00
C THR A 115 -5.67 0.85 13.90
N LEU A 116 -6.00 -0.38 14.27
CA LEU A 116 -6.53 -1.40 13.37
C LEU A 116 -8.05 -1.51 13.56
N THR A 117 -8.81 -1.34 12.49
CA THR A 117 -10.26 -1.55 12.47
C THR A 117 -10.63 -2.63 11.47
N ALA A 118 -11.39 -3.63 11.89
CA ALA A 118 -11.95 -4.66 11.03
C ALA A 118 -13.49 -4.66 11.14
N THR A 119 -14.18 -4.39 10.04
CA THR A 119 -15.64 -4.40 9.97
C THR A 119 -16.12 -5.51 9.06
N VAL A 120 -16.95 -6.41 9.58
CA VAL A 120 -17.49 -7.55 8.86
C VAL A 120 -19.01 -7.50 8.92
N ALA A 121 -19.66 -7.34 7.76
CA ALA A 121 -21.12 -7.20 7.66
C ALA A 121 -21.88 -8.51 7.90
N LYS A 122 -21.21 -9.66 7.82
CA LYS A 122 -21.82 -10.99 8.02
C LYS A 122 -21.04 -11.74 9.09
N ASN A 123 -20.47 -12.87 8.77
CA ASN A 123 -19.78 -13.74 9.73
C ASN A 123 -18.26 -13.54 9.65
N ALA A 124 -17.60 -13.55 10.79
CA ALA A 124 -16.16 -13.70 10.89
C ALA A 124 -15.85 -15.05 11.53
N THR A 125 -14.87 -15.78 11.00
CA THR A 125 -14.43 -17.06 11.54
C THR A 125 -12.91 -17.03 11.70
N VAL A 126 -12.43 -17.46 12.86
CA VAL A 126 -11.02 -17.63 13.16
C VAL A 126 -10.78 -19.08 13.56
N THR A 127 -9.98 -19.81 12.79
CA THR A 127 -9.59 -21.20 13.07
C THR A 127 -8.08 -21.24 13.28
N VAL A 128 -7.65 -21.72 14.44
CA VAL A 128 -6.24 -21.79 14.83
C VAL A 128 -5.91 -23.23 15.20
N GLY A 129 -4.94 -23.84 14.48
CA GLY A 129 -4.50 -25.22 14.72
C GLY A 129 -3.58 -25.38 15.95
N GLY A 130 -3.08 -24.27 16.47
CA GLY A 130 -2.26 -24.21 17.69
C GLY A 130 -2.91 -23.31 18.74
N ASN A 131 -2.14 -22.42 19.34
CA ASN A 131 -2.60 -21.51 20.37
C ASN A 131 -3.11 -20.19 19.77
N LEU A 132 -4.18 -19.64 20.32
CA LEU A 132 -4.60 -18.26 20.12
C LEU A 132 -4.27 -17.45 21.38
N THR A 133 -3.51 -16.38 21.22
CA THR A 133 -3.15 -15.44 22.29
C THR A 133 -3.67 -14.05 21.95
N ALA A 134 -4.28 -13.37 22.90
CA ALA A 134 -4.65 -11.96 22.79
C ALA A 134 -4.17 -11.24 24.07
N GLU A 135 -3.28 -10.25 23.88
CA GLU A 135 -2.79 -9.39 24.97
C GLU A 135 -3.34 -7.98 24.78
N VAL A 136 -3.96 -7.43 25.80
CA VAL A 136 -4.58 -6.11 25.79
C VAL A 136 -4.13 -5.34 27.01
N ALA A 137 -3.45 -4.21 26.83
CA ALA A 137 -2.96 -3.38 27.92
C ALA A 137 -4.10 -2.61 28.63
N GLY A 138 -5.19 -2.33 27.93
CA GLY A 138 -6.41 -1.71 28.46
C GLY A 138 -7.54 -2.71 28.59
N ASP A 139 -8.76 -2.29 28.30
CA ASP A 139 -9.95 -3.12 28.39
C ASP A 139 -10.14 -4.00 27.15
N ALA A 140 -10.48 -5.27 27.34
CA ALA A 140 -10.99 -6.15 26.30
C ALA A 140 -12.50 -6.33 26.49
N ALA A 141 -13.31 -5.85 25.53
CA ALA A 141 -14.75 -5.95 25.57
C ALA A 141 -15.28 -6.90 24.48
N LEU A 142 -16.08 -7.89 24.89
CA LEU A 142 -16.83 -8.75 23.99
C LEU A 142 -18.34 -8.51 24.21
N LYS A 143 -19.01 -7.92 23.20
CA LYS A 143 -20.46 -7.68 23.23
C LYS A 143 -21.15 -8.62 22.26
N ALA A 144 -21.96 -9.52 22.77
CA ALA A 144 -22.70 -10.51 22.00
C ALA A 144 -24.02 -10.84 22.70
N SER A 145 -25.00 -11.42 22.00
CA SER A 145 -26.21 -11.98 22.60
C SER A 145 -25.92 -13.22 23.44
N SER A 146 -24.91 -14.00 23.05
CA SER A 146 -24.40 -15.12 23.85
C SER A 146 -22.91 -15.35 23.50
N VAL A 147 -22.16 -15.84 24.48
CA VAL A 147 -20.79 -16.32 24.33
C VAL A 147 -20.73 -17.75 24.80
N LYS A 148 -20.28 -18.67 23.95
CA LYS A 148 -20.05 -20.07 24.30
C LYS A 148 -18.55 -20.34 24.32
N LEU A 149 -18.07 -20.83 25.46
CA LEU A 149 -16.72 -21.37 25.64
C LEU A 149 -16.83 -22.86 25.79
N ASP A 150 -16.40 -23.63 24.83
CA ASP A 150 -16.44 -25.09 24.84
C ASP A 150 -15.01 -25.61 25.06
N THR A 151 -14.71 -25.90 26.31
CA THR A 151 -13.35 -26.28 26.75
C THR A 151 -13.43 -27.27 27.90
N PRO A 152 -12.52 -28.26 27.97
CA PRO A 152 -12.44 -29.19 29.14
C PRO A 152 -12.14 -28.49 30.45
N ALA A 153 -11.44 -27.37 30.42
CA ALA A 153 -11.14 -26.55 31.61
C ALA A 153 -11.12 -25.06 31.23
N THR A 154 -11.90 -24.25 31.95
CA THR A 154 -11.90 -22.80 31.82
C THR A 154 -11.45 -22.17 33.13
N THR A 155 -10.40 -21.36 33.09
CA THR A 155 -9.98 -20.54 34.24
C THR A 155 -10.20 -19.08 33.89
N LEU A 156 -11.13 -18.41 34.59
CA LEU A 156 -11.32 -16.96 34.52
C LEU A 156 -10.78 -16.39 35.85
N THR A 157 -9.63 -15.74 35.79
CA THR A 157 -9.05 -15.06 36.97
C THR A 157 -9.23 -13.55 36.79
N GLY A 158 -10.04 -12.93 37.67
CA GLY A 158 -10.09 -11.49 37.84
C GLY A 158 -9.19 -11.04 39.00
N LYS A 159 -8.60 -9.85 38.89
CA LYS A 159 -8.03 -9.14 40.04
C LYS A 159 -9.03 -8.13 40.54
#